data_4b4ca6dd178dbd8a2c057d6a0ae180d3
#
_entry.id   4b4ca6dd178dbd8a2c057d6a0ae180d3
#
_cell.length_a   1.000
_cell.length_b   1.000
_cell.length_c   1.000
_cell.angle_alpha   90.00
_cell.angle_beta   90.00
_cell.angle_gamma   90.00
#
_symmetry.space_group_name_H-M   'P 1'
#
loop_
_entity.id
_entity.type
_entity.pdbx_description
1 polymer ?
#
loop_
_entity_poly.entity_id
_entity_poly.type
_entity_poly.pdbx_seq_one_letter_code
_entity_poly.pdbx_strand_id
1 'polypeptide(L)'
;EIGSGLVGSEMCIRDRMNDAGNIVFSNLPILFAIGVAIGMAKKEKEVAALSSVIAFFIMHASISALININGGPDVMLKGAVGDVCGITSLQMGVFGGIIVGLGTAALHNRFYKIELPQVLSFFGGTRFVPIISGLVYTIVGIIMFFIWPPVQSGINAVGNVVLNSGYVGTWLYGFMERLLIPFGLHHVFYIPFWQTAVGGTMEVGGQLIEGAQNIFFAQLADPNATEFAVSATRFMSGKFPLMIFGLPGAALAMYKTA
;
A
#
# COMPACT_ATOMS: atom_id res chain seq x y z
N GLU A 1 20.78 17.64 36.38
CA GLU A 1 21.53 17.08 35.22
C GLU A 1 21.22 15.61 34.91
N ILE A 2 20.55 14.84 35.78
CA ILE A 2 20.21 13.42 35.54
C ILE A 2 18.92 13.28 34.70
N GLY A 3 18.05 14.28 34.64
CA GLY A 3 16.80 14.22 33.90
C GLY A 3 16.91 14.34 32.37
N SER A 4 17.92 15.04 31.86
CA SER A 4 18.08 15.26 30.42
C SER A 4 18.59 14.03 29.65
N GLY A 5 19.37 13.16 30.31
CA GLY A 5 19.89 11.94 29.70
C GLY A 5 18.83 10.85 29.53
N LEU A 6 17.89 10.73 30.46
CA LEU A 6 16.78 9.75 30.41
C LEU A 6 15.76 10.14 29.33
N VAL A 7 15.38 11.41 29.23
CA VAL A 7 14.46 11.91 28.20
C VAL A 7 15.06 11.73 26.78
N GLY A 8 16.36 11.96 26.60
CA GLY A 8 17.03 11.71 25.33
C GLY A 8 17.09 10.23 24.94
N SER A 9 17.26 9.34 25.92
CA SER A 9 17.32 7.89 25.64
C SER A 9 15.91 7.30 25.35
N GLU A 10 14.88 7.73 26.00
CA GLU A 10 13.48 7.33 25.72
C GLU A 10 13.03 7.83 24.34
N MET A 11 13.40 9.06 23.98
CA MET A 11 13.14 9.61 22.64
C MET A 11 13.84 8.80 21.55
N CYS A 12 15.11 8.43 21.74
CA CYS A 12 15.84 7.57 20.82
C CYS A 12 15.24 6.16 20.68
N ILE A 13 14.74 5.56 21.74
CA ILE A 13 14.09 4.24 21.69
C ILE A 13 12.76 4.34 20.95
N ARG A 14 11.96 5.36 21.25
CA ARG A 14 10.68 5.60 20.59
C ARG A 14 10.83 5.86 19.10
N ASP A 15 11.82 6.65 18.71
CA ASP A 15 12.12 6.94 17.31
C ASP A 15 12.55 5.68 16.55
N ARG A 16 13.41 4.87 17.13
CA ARG A 16 13.82 3.57 16.54
C ARG A 16 12.68 2.59 16.42
N MET A 17 11.79 2.51 17.40
CA MET A 17 10.61 1.66 17.33
C MET A 17 9.61 2.17 16.27
N ASN A 18 9.47 3.48 16.14
CA ASN A 18 8.65 4.10 15.11
C ASN A 18 9.22 3.80 13.71
N ASP A 19 10.52 3.96 13.52
CA ASP A 19 11.19 3.66 12.25
C ASP A 19 11.07 2.16 11.90
N ALA A 20 11.26 1.27 12.87
CA ALA A 20 11.07 -0.16 12.69
C ALA A 20 9.63 -0.52 12.32
N GLY A 21 8.64 0.17 12.90
CA GLY A 21 7.23 0.04 12.52
C GLY A 21 6.96 0.55 11.10
N ASN A 22 7.45 1.75 10.81
CA ASN A 22 7.23 2.41 9.52
C ASN A 22 7.80 1.61 8.35
N ILE A 23 8.97 0.94 8.51
CA ILE A 23 9.56 0.15 7.45
C ILE A 23 8.66 -1.04 7.05
N VAL A 24 7.95 -1.64 8.01
CA VAL A 24 6.98 -2.71 7.73
C VAL A 24 5.77 -2.16 6.98
N PHE A 25 5.22 -1.03 7.44
CA PHE A 25 4.06 -0.39 6.79
C PHE A 25 4.38 0.10 5.39
N SER A 26 5.55 0.67 5.16
CA SER A 26 6.00 1.14 3.84
C SER A 26 6.16 -0.01 2.84
N ASN A 27 6.48 -1.22 3.33
CA ASN A 27 6.68 -2.41 2.51
C ASN A 27 5.49 -3.40 2.56
N LEU A 28 4.33 -2.97 3.05
CA LEU A 28 3.10 -3.79 3.02
C LEU A 28 2.80 -4.40 1.64
N PRO A 29 2.95 -3.71 0.51
CA PRO A 29 2.64 -4.27 -0.81
C PRO A 29 3.38 -5.57 -1.11
N ILE A 30 4.67 -5.66 -0.82
CA ILE A 30 5.44 -6.88 -1.07
C ILE A 30 5.03 -8.01 -0.10
N LEU A 31 4.70 -7.68 1.16
CA LEU A 31 4.20 -8.65 2.13
C LEU A 31 2.87 -9.24 1.68
N PHE A 32 1.98 -8.42 1.12
CA PHE A 32 0.73 -8.90 0.51
C PHE A 32 0.98 -9.76 -0.72
N ALA A 33 1.94 -9.41 -1.58
CA ALA A 33 2.29 -10.23 -2.74
C ALA A 33 2.73 -11.65 -2.31
N ILE A 34 3.59 -11.73 -1.29
CA ILE A 34 4.06 -12.99 -0.72
C ILE A 34 2.90 -13.76 -0.08
N GLY A 35 2.12 -13.10 0.78
CA GLY A 35 1.01 -13.73 1.52
C GLY A 35 -0.07 -14.30 0.60
N VAL A 36 -0.46 -13.55 -0.44
CA VAL A 36 -1.44 -13.99 -1.44
C VAL A 36 -0.88 -15.14 -2.27
N ALA A 37 0.40 -15.07 -2.70
CA ALA A 37 1.04 -16.14 -3.45
C ALA A 37 1.07 -17.45 -2.64
N ILE A 38 1.45 -17.40 -1.37
CA ILE A 38 1.46 -18.56 -0.46
C ILE A 38 0.04 -19.10 -0.23
N GLY A 39 -0.94 -18.21 -0.01
CA GLY A 39 -2.32 -18.58 0.24
C GLY A 39 -2.99 -19.29 -0.92
N MET A 40 -2.68 -18.87 -2.15
CA MET A 40 -3.29 -19.37 -3.39
C MET A 40 -2.50 -20.48 -4.06
N ALA A 41 -1.25 -20.73 -3.66
CA ALA A 41 -0.44 -21.83 -4.18
C ALA A 41 -0.92 -23.18 -3.62
N LYS A 42 -1.10 -24.17 -4.51
CA LYS A 42 -1.59 -25.49 -4.16
C LYS A 42 -0.53 -26.38 -3.51
N LYS A 43 0.71 -26.28 -3.97
CA LYS A 43 1.88 -27.05 -3.48
C LYS A 43 3.13 -26.17 -3.55
N GLU A 44 4.19 -26.57 -2.86
CA GLU A 44 5.50 -25.91 -2.88
C GLU A 44 5.39 -24.38 -2.73
N LYS A 45 4.76 -23.98 -1.64
CA LYS A 45 4.36 -22.59 -1.36
C LYS A 45 5.57 -21.65 -1.22
N GLU A 46 6.71 -22.19 -0.81
CA GLU A 46 7.99 -21.50 -0.72
C GLU A 46 8.49 -21.00 -2.09
N VAL A 47 8.28 -21.79 -3.13
CA VAL A 47 8.64 -21.39 -4.50
C VAL A 47 7.71 -20.27 -5.00
N ALA A 48 6.41 -20.37 -4.69
CA ALA A 48 5.45 -19.33 -5.01
C ALA A 48 5.80 -18.01 -4.30
N ALA A 49 6.20 -18.08 -3.02
CA ALA A 49 6.65 -16.92 -2.26
C ALA A 49 7.87 -16.25 -2.90
N LEU A 50 8.92 -17.02 -3.20
CA LEU A 50 10.12 -16.50 -3.83
C LEU A 50 9.81 -15.91 -5.22
N SER A 51 8.99 -16.59 -6.01
CA SER A 51 8.59 -16.13 -7.33
C SER A 51 7.80 -14.83 -7.27
N SER A 52 6.97 -14.62 -6.23
CA SER A 52 6.21 -13.39 -6.05
C SER A 52 7.11 -12.19 -5.72
N VAL A 53 8.17 -12.40 -4.94
CA VAL A 53 9.18 -11.36 -4.66
C VAL A 53 9.87 -10.93 -5.95
N ILE A 54 10.35 -11.91 -6.74
CA ILE A 54 11.01 -11.64 -8.03
C ILE A 54 10.06 -10.92 -8.99
N ALA A 55 8.83 -11.40 -9.10
CA ALA A 55 7.79 -10.79 -9.94
C ALA A 55 7.47 -9.35 -9.54
N PHE A 56 7.39 -9.09 -8.22
CA PHE A 56 7.14 -7.75 -7.67
C PHE A 56 8.23 -6.77 -8.05
N PHE A 57 9.49 -7.12 -7.81
CA PHE A 57 10.61 -6.26 -8.17
C PHE A 57 10.73 -6.03 -9.68
N ILE A 58 10.56 -7.07 -10.49
CA ILE A 58 10.62 -6.96 -11.97
C ILE A 58 9.50 -6.08 -12.49
N MET A 59 8.27 -6.22 -11.99
CA MET A 59 7.15 -5.36 -12.36
C MET A 59 7.45 -3.90 -12.08
N HIS A 60 7.88 -3.57 -10.86
CA HIS A 60 8.20 -2.20 -10.48
C HIS A 60 9.42 -1.65 -11.21
N ALA A 61 10.44 -2.47 -11.48
CA ALA A 61 11.59 -2.08 -12.30
C ALA A 61 11.19 -1.76 -13.75
N SER A 62 10.28 -2.55 -14.33
CA SER A 62 9.75 -2.31 -15.68
C SER A 62 8.97 -0.98 -15.75
N ILE A 63 8.16 -0.70 -14.74
CA ILE A 63 7.42 0.57 -14.61
C ILE A 63 8.41 1.73 -14.47
N SER A 64 9.42 1.59 -13.60
CA SER A 64 10.47 2.60 -13.38
C SER A 64 11.21 2.94 -14.67
N ALA A 65 11.59 1.94 -15.44
CA ALA A 65 12.23 2.13 -16.73
C ALA A 65 11.36 2.95 -17.69
N LEU A 66 10.05 2.68 -17.74
CA LEU A 66 9.11 3.44 -18.58
C LEU A 66 8.91 4.87 -18.08
N ILE A 67 8.85 5.11 -16.77
CA ILE A 67 8.79 6.46 -16.18
C ILE A 67 10.01 7.26 -16.63
N ASN A 68 11.21 6.69 -16.51
CA ASN A 68 12.45 7.37 -16.88
C ASN A 68 12.52 7.67 -18.39
N ILE A 69 12.06 6.77 -19.26
CA ILE A 69 12.02 6.96 -20.71
C ILE A 69 11.02 8.08 -21.09
N ASN A 70 9.91 8.20 -20.36
CA ASN A 70 8.86 9.19 -20.65
C ASN A 70 9.08 10.57 -19.99
N GLY A 71 10.27 10.88 -19.52
CA GLY A 71 10.62 12.19 -19.00
C GLY A 71 10.73 12.28 -17.49
N GLY A 72 10.71 11.14 -16.80
CA GLY A 72 10.90 11.07 -15.35
C GLY A 72 9.61 11.23 -14.52
N PRO A 73 9.72 11.20 -13.20
CA PRO A 73 8.59 11.25 -12.28
C PRO A 73 7.81 12.57 -12.33
N ASP A 74 8.46 13.69 -12.73
CA ASP A 74 7.87 15.02 -12.74
C ASP A 74 6.80 15.22 -13.84
N VAL A 75 6.83 14.39 -14.88
CA VAL A 75 5.84 14.41 -15.98
C VAL A 75 4.57 13.63 -15.62
N MET A 76 4.64 12.78 -14.60
CA MET A 76 3.52 11.96 -14.16
C MET A 76 2.56 12.76 -13.27
N LEU A 77 1.33 12.25 -13.11
CA LEU A 77 0.35 12.84 -12.19
C LEU A 77 0.94 12.93 -10.78
N LYS A 78 0.78 14.10 -10.14
CA LYS A 78 1.21 14.29 -8.75
C LYS A 78 0.61 13.22 -7.84
N GLY A 79 1.45 12.56 -7.04
CA GLY A 79 1.05 11.48 -6.14
C GLY A 79 0.84 10.11 -6.81
N ALA A 80 1.03 9.98 -8.13
CA ALA A 80 0.98 8.68 -8.80
C ALA A 80 2.29 7.90 -8.72
N VAL A 81 3.40 8.59 -8.50
CA VAL A 81 4.76 8.03 -8.42
C VAL A 81 5.27 8.16 -7.00
N GLY A 82 5.96 7.13 -6.52
CA GLY A 82 6.60 7.12 -5.23
C GLY A 82 7.64 6.02 -5.10
N ASP A 83 8.26 5.93 -3.94
CA ASP A 83 9.22 4.88 -3.65
C ASP A 83 8.50 3.58 -3.25
N VAL A 84 8.81 2.50 -3.96
CA VAL A 84 8.34 1.16 -3.66
C VAL A 84 9.53 0.25 -3.48
N CYS A 85 9.86 -0.08 -2.24
CA CYS A 85 11.03 -0.89 -1.89
C CYS A 85 12.35 -0.37 -2.50
N GLY A 86 12.57 0.96 -2.54
CA GLY A 86 13.76 1.58 -3.11
C GLY A 86 13.71 1.78 -4.63
N ILE A 87 12.58 1.49 -5.29
CA ILE A 87 12.38 1.71 -6.74
C ILE A 87 11.37 2.82 -6.94
N THR A 88 11.74 3.87 -7.68
CA THR A 88 10.79 4.90 -8.10
C THR A 88 9.80 4.32 -9.09
N SER A 89 8.55 4.13 -8.68
CA SER A 89 7.53 3.42 -9.45
C SER A 89 6.14 3.99 -9.17
N LEU A 90 5.12 3.47 -9.85
CA LEU A 90 3.73 3.84 -9.60
C LEU A 90 3.29 3.37 -8.22
N GLN A 91 2.64 4.26 -7.48
CA GLN A 91 2.08 3.98 -6.15
C GLN A 91 0.79 3.17 -6.27
N MET A 92 0.92 1.87 -6.51
CA MET A 92 -0.22 0.94 -6.56
C MET A 92 -0.57 0.39 -5.18
N GLY A 93 0.28 0.61 -4.18
CA GLY A 93 0.09 0.13 -2.81
C GLY A 93 -0.16 -1.37 -2.74
N VAL A 94 -0.98 -1.78 -1.79
CA VAL A 94 -1.35 -3.19 -1.56
C VAL A 94 -2.02 -3.82 -2.79
N PHE A 95 -2.70 -3.02 -3.62
CA PHE A 95 -3.34 -3.51 -4.84
C PHE A 95 -2.33 -4.10 -5.83
N GLY A 96 -1.19 -3.43 -6.03
CA GLY A 96 -0.07 -3.97 -6.81
C GLY A 96 0.42 -5.30 -6.24
N GLY A 97 0.56 -5.39 -4.91
CA GLY A 97 0.92 -6.63 -4.24
C GLY A 97 -0.07 -7.77 -4.48
N ILE A 98 -1.38 -7.50 -4.42
CA ILE A 98 -2.43 -8.49 -4.68
C ILE A 98 -2.36 -8.98 -6.13
N ILE A 99 -2.22 -8.08 -7.11
CA ILE A 99 -2.07 -8.45 -8.53
C ILE A 99 -0.86 -9.36 -8.72
N VAL A 100 0.27 -9.01 -8.12
CA VAL A 100 1.48 -9.84 -8.18
C VAL A 100 1.25 -11.20 -7.52
N GLY A 101 0.68 -11.24 -6.33
CA GLY A 101 0.45 -12.47 -5.61
C GLY A 101 -0.48 -13.43 -6.33
N LEU A 102 -1.62 -12.96 -6.83
CA LEU A 102 -2.59 -13.76 -7.58
C LEU A 102 -2.02 -14.28 -8.88
N GLY A 103 -1.40 -13.42 -9.67
CA GLY A 103 -0.83 -13.83 -10.95
C GLY A 103 0.34 -14.79 -10.80
N THR A 104 1.21 -14.57 -9.80
CA THR A 104 2.32 -15.50 -9.50
C THR A 104 1.78 -16.85 -9.03
N ALA A 105 0.75 -16.87 -8.18
CA ALA A 105 0.11 -18.12 -7.77
C ALA A 105 -0.52 -18.86 -8.95
N ALA A 106 -1.15 -18.15 -9.89
CA ALA A 106 -1.72 -18.74 -11.10
C ALA A 106 -0.63 -19.36 -11.98
N LEU A 107 0.47 -18.62 -12.21
CA LEU A 107 1.63 -19.13 -12.95
C LEU A 107 2.26 -20.33 -12.25
N HIS A 108 2.46 -20.25 -10.93
CA HIS A 108 2.98 -21.35 -10.12
C HIS A 108 2.11 -22.59 -10.27
N ASN A 109 0.81 -22.48 -10.04
CA ASN A 109 -0.12 -23.62 -10.09
C ASN A 109 -0.19 -24.26 -11.48
N ARG A 110 0.15 -23.53 -12.55
CA ARG A 110 0.18 -24.05 -13.91
C ARG A 110 1.52 -24.69 -14.27
N PHE A 111 2.64 -24.12 -13.84
CA PHE A 111 3.97 -24.46 -14.36
C PHE A 111 4.87 -25.21 -13.37
N TYR A 112 4.50 -25.42 -12.10
CA TYR A 112 5.36 -26.06 -11.10
C TYR A 112 5.75 -27.50 -11.41
N LYS A 113 5.04 -28.16 -12.35
CA LYS A 113 5.33 -29.53 -12.83
C LYS A 113 5.77 -29.60 -14.29
N ILE A 114 6.15 -28.48 -14.89
CA ILE A 114 6.52 -28.48 -16.31
C ILE A 114 7.76 -29.32 -16.55
N GLU A 115 7.69 -30.21 -17.52
CA GLU A 115 8.83 -30.94 -18.05
C GLU A 115 9.34 -30.22 -19.27
N LEU A 116 10.61 -29.82 -19.25
CA LEU A 116 11.28 -29.17 -20.37
C LEU A 116 12.12 -30.16 -21.19
N PRO A 117 12.41 -29.86 -22.47
CA PRO A 117 13.29 -30.67 -23.28
C PRO A 117 14.63 -30.91 -22.58
N GLN A 118 15.30 -32.02 -22.95
CA GLN A 118 16.49 -32.52 -22.25
C GLN A 118 17.61 -31.47 -22.11
N VAL A 119 17.75 -30.56 -23.07
CA VAL A 119 18.73 -29.46 -23.04
C VAL A 119 18.41 -28.44 -21.94
N LEU A 120 17.14 -28.23 -21.61
CA LEU A 120 16.65 -27.28 -20.62
C LEU A 120 16.10 -27.93 -19.33
N SER A 121 16.28 -29.25 -19.20
CA SER A 121 15.71 -30.03 -18.08
C SER A 121 16.14 -29.51 -16.70
N PHE A 122 17.32 -28.90 -16.60
CA PHE A 122 17.80 -28.26 -15.37
C PHE A 122 16.87 -27.13 -14.86
N PHE A 123 16.20 -26.44 -15.75
CA PHE A 123 15.26 -25.35 -15.45
C PHE A 123 13.81 -25.82 -15.31
N GLY A 124 13.55 -27.13 -15.43
CA GLY A 124 12.22 -27.72 -15.32
C GLY A 124 11.62 -27.68 -13.91
N GLY A 125 10.33 -27.95 -13.83
CA GLY A 125 9.59 -28.01 -12.56
C GLY A 125 9.52 -26.65 -11.87
N THR A 126 9.75 -26.65 -10.56
CA THR A 126 9.63 -25.44 -9.71
C THR A 126 10.61 -24.33 -10.04
N ARG A 127 11.79 -24.68 -10.58
CA ARG A 127 12.81 -23.71 -11.00
C ARG A 127 12.37 -22.84 -12.17
N PHE A 128 11.41 -23.32 -12.95
CA PHE A 128 10.86 -22.58 -14.09
C PHE A 128 9.92 -21.44 -13.65
N VAL A 129 9.27 -21.59 -12.48
CA VAL A 129 8.27 -20.62 -12.03
C VAL A 129 8.84 -19.21 -11.84
N PRO A 130 9.97 -18.98 -11.15
CA PRO A 130 10.57 -17.65 -11.05
C PRO A 130 10.92 -17.04 -12.41
N ILE A 131 11.41 -17.86 -13.37
CA ILE A 131 11.81 -17.41 -14.69
C ILE A 131 10.60 -16.92 -15.49
N ILE A 132 9.55 -17.74 -15.57
CA ILE A 132 8.34 -17.35 -16.29
C ILE A 132 7.62 -16.18 -15.61
N SER A 133 7.64 -16.13 -14.29
CA SER A 133 7.10 -15.00 -13.54
C SER A 133 7.83 -13.71 -13.88
N GLY A 134 9.16 -13.72 -13.97
CA GLY A 134 9.95 -12.57 -14.38
C GLY A 134 9.57 -12.06 -15.77
N LEU A 135 9.47 -12.96 -16.76
CA LEU A 135 9.09 -12.60 -18.13
C LEU A 135 7.67 -12.04 -18.21
N VAL A 136 6.72 -12.69 -17.57
CA VAL A 136 5.32 -12.23 -17.56
C VAL A 136 5.19 -10.89 -16.85
N TYR A 137 5.87 -10.70 -15.72
CA TYR A 137 5.75 -9.46 -14.95
C TYR A 137 6.52 -8.28 -15.55
N THR A 138 7.46 -8.51 -16.44
CA THR A 138 7.99 -7.45 -17.31
C THR A 138 6.87 -6.89 -18.20
N ILE A 139 6.09 -7.78 -18.84
CA ILE A 139 4.96 -7.37 -19.69
C ILE A 139 3.84 -6.73 -18.85
N VAL A 140 3.51 -7.33 -17.70
CA VAL A 140 2.50 -6.79 -16.78
C VAL A 140 2.91 -5.39 -16.31
N GLY A 141 4.18 -5.13 -16.01
CA GLY A 141 4.68 -3.81 -15.65
C GLY A 141 4.44 -2.78 -16.76
N ILE A 142 4.69 -3.14 -18.01
CA ILE A 142 4.39 -2.27 -19.17
C ILE A 142 2.88 -1.97 -19.24
N ILE A 143 2.04 -2.97 -19.10
CA ILE A 143 0.58 -2.82 -19.14
C ILE A 143 0.10 -1.95 -17.98
N MET A 144 0.61 -2.16 -16.78
CA MET A 144 0.23 -1.38 -15.58
C MET A 144 0.65 0.08 -15.70
N PHE A 145 1.74 0.39 -16.38
CA PHE A 145 2.14 1.77 -16.65
C PHE A 145 1.04 2.56 -17.38
N PHE A 146 0.30 1.94 -18.30
CA PHE A 146 -0.81 2.59 -19.02
C PHE A 146 -2.15 2.50 -18.28
N ILE A 147 -2.41 1.41 -17.55
CA ILE A 147 -3.71 1.20 -16.89
C ILE A 147 -3.79 1.98 -15.57
N TRP A 148 -2.69 2.10 -14.83
CA TRP A 148 -2.75 2.70 -13.48
C TRP A 148 -3.08 4.19 -13.46
N PRO A 149 -2.54 5.07 -14.34
CA PRO A 149 -2.88 6.49 -14.32
C PRO A 149 -4.38 6.80 -14.46
N PRO A 150 -5.16 6.17 -15.34
CA PRO A 150 -6.62 6.29 -15.35
C PRO A 150 -7.29 5.85 -14.04
N VAL A 151 -6.81 4.77 -13.43
CA VAL A 151 -7.32 4.29 -12.12
C VAL A 151 -7.05 5.33 -11.04
N GLN A 152 -5.83 5.85 -10.98
CA GLN A 152 -5.45 6.91 -10.05
C GLN A 152 -6.28 8.19 -10.25
N SER A 153 -6.53 8.57 -11.50
CA SER A 153 -7.40 9.71 -11.82
C SER A 153 -8.83 9.49 -11.33
N GLY A 154 -9.35 8.28 -11.44
CA GLY A 154 -10.64 7.89 -10.90
C GLY A 154 -10.70 8.01 -9.37
N ILE A 155 -9.66 7.55 -8.67
CA ILE A 155 -9.54 7.68 -7.20
C ILE A 155 -9.52 9.17 -6.81
N ASN A 156 -8.73 9.98 -7.52
CA ASN A 156 -8.64 11.42 -7.28
C ASN A 156 -9.99 12.13 -7.54
N ALA A 157 -10.73 11.71 -8.57
CA ALA A 157 -12.06 12.26 -8.87
C ALA A 157 -13.05 11.95 -7.73
N VAL A 158 -13.05 10.73 -7.20
CA VAL A 158 -13.86 10.37 -6.02
C VAL A 158 -13.47 11.22 -4.82
N GLY A 159 -12.16 11.44 -4.59
CA GLY A 159 -11.67 12.32 -3.54
C GLY A 159 -12.22 13.74 -3.65
N ASN A 160 -12.17 14.31 -4.83
CA ASN A 160 -12.69 15.67 -5.09
C ASN A 160 -14.21 15.75 -4.87
N VAL A 161 -14.97 14.73 -5.26
CA VAL A 161 -16.41 14.66 -4.96
C VAL A 161 -16.67 14.65 -3.46
N VAL A 162 -15.92 13.85 -2.70
CA VAL A 162 -16.05 13.80 -1.23
C VAL A 162 -15.69 15.15 -0.59
N LEU A 163 -14.62 15.80 -1.05
CA LEU A 163 -14.21 17.12 -0.55
C LEU A 163 -15.27 18.19 -0.77
N ASN A 164 -15.89 18.19 -1.95
CA ASN A 164 -16.85 19.22 -2.36
C ASN A 164 -18.29 18.96 -1.86
N SER A 165 -18.61 17.73 -1.46
CA SER A 165 -19.98 17.33 -1.05
C SER A 165 -20.30 17.57 0.42
N GLY A 166 -19.44 18.21 1.20
CA GLY A 166 -19.67 18.52 2.59
C GLY A 166 -19.92 17.27 3.46
N TYR A 167 -20.95 17.29 4.30
CA TYR A 167 -21.25 16.17 5.21
C TYR A 167 -21.72 14.90 4.50
N VAL A 168 -22.40 15.04 3.36
CA VAL A 168 -22.84 13.89 2.52
C VAL A 168 -21.63 13.15 1.97
N GLY A 169 -20.61 13.88 1.51
CA GLY A 169 -19.36 13.28 1.06
C GLY A 169 -18.63 12.52 2.16
N THR A 170 -18.60 13.06 3.39
CA THR A 170 -18.02 12.39 4.55
C THR A 170 -18.78 11.10 4.90
N TRP A 171 -20.10 11.12 4.84
CA TRP A 171 -20.94 9.95 5.05
C TRP A 171 -20.69 8.89 3.98
N LEU A 172 -20.68 9.29 2.70
CA LEU A 172 -20.40 8.38 1.58
C LEU A 172 -19.02 7.73 1.69
N TYR A 173 -18.00 8.54 2.04
CA TYR A 173 -16.63 8.05 2.28
C TYR A 173 -16.61 6.99 3.39
N GLY A 174 -17.19 7.30 4.55
CA GLY A 174 -17.25 6.37 5.68
C GLY A 174 -18.04 5.09 5.36
N PHE A 175 -19.12 5.20 4.58
CA PHE A 175 -19.90 4.05 4.12
C PHE A 175 -19.07 3.15 3.18
N MET A 176 -18.43 3.71 2.17
CA MET A 176 -17.59 2.97 1.22
C MET A 176 -16.40 2.31 1.91
N GLU A 177 -15.75 3.02 2.83
CA GLU A 177 -14.64 2.45 3.60
C GLU A 177 -15.10 1.21 4.39
N ARG A 178 -16.27 1.26 5.04
CA ARG A 178 -16.83 0.14 5.79
C ARG A 178 -17.27 -1.02 4.90
N LEU A 179 -17.88 -0.71 3.75
CA LEU A 179 -18.31 -1.70 2.77
C LEU A 179 -17.12 -2.52 2.23
N LEU A 180 -15.95 -1.90 2.11
CA LEU A 180 -14.74 -2.54 1.59
C LEU A 180 -13.97 -3.36 2.63
N ILE A 181 -14.29 -3.26 3.93
CA ILE A 181 -13.62 -4.01 4.99
C ILE A 181 -13.73 -5.53 4.80
N PRO A 182 -14.91 -6.13 4.53
CA PRO A 182 -15.04 -7.57 4.35
C PRO A 182 -14.21 -8.11 3.18
N PHE A 183 -13.94 -7.27 2.18
CA PHE A 183 -13.13 -7.62 0.99
C PHE A 183 -11.63 -7.36 1.19
N GLY A 184 -11.23 -6.78 2.33
CA GLY A 184 -9.84 -6.38 2.58
C GLY A 184 -9.35 -5.21 1.73
N LEU A 185 -10.23 -4.58 0.93
CA LEU A 185 -9.89 -3.51 -0.01
C LEU A 185 -9.94 -2.11 0.60
N HIS A 186 -10.35 -1.98 1.86
CA HIS A 186 -10.44 -0.68 2.55
C HIS A 186 -9.09 0.06 2.60
N HIS A 187 -7.96 -0.65 2.71
CA HIS A 187 -6.63 -0.04 2.67
C HIS A 187 -6.36 0.69 1.36
N VAL A 188 -6.71 0.07 0.24
CA VAL A 188 -6.55 0.68 -1.09
C VAL A 188 -7.39 1.95 -1.22
N PHE A 189 -8.58 1.93 -0.61
CA PHE A 189 -9.50 3.05 -0.68
C PHE A 189 -9.06 4.24 0.17
N TYR A 190 -8.67 4.05 1.45
CA TYR A 190 -8.36 5.17 2.34
C TYR A 190 -6.93 5.72 2.23
N ILE A 191 -5.94 4.90 1.84
CA ILE A 191 -4.54 5.33 1.76
C ILE A 191 -4.34 6.58 0.89
N PRO A 192 -4.92 6.71 -0.31
CA PRO A 192 -4.81 7.93 -1.10
C PRO A 192 -5.29 9.17 -0.36
N PHE A 193 -6.39 9.08 0.39
CA PHE A 193 -6.91 10.21 1.16
C PHE A 193 -6.04 10.54 2.38
N TRP A 194 -5.40 9.55 2.96
CA TRP A 194 -4.61 9.75 4.17
C TRP A 194 -3.19 10.21 3.92
N GLN A 195 -2.59 9.78 2.82
CA GLN A 195 -1.16 9.95 2.56
C GLN A 195 -0.84 10.88 1.39
N THR A 196 -1.82 11.26 0.56
CA THR A 196 -1.59 12.08 -0.63
C THR A 196 -2.42 13.35 -0.62
N ALA A 197 -2.12 14.26 -1.54
CA ALA A 197 -2.85 15.51 -1.76
C ALA A 197 -4.37 15.34 -1.99
N VAL A 198 -4.84 14.13 -2.32
CA VAL A 198 -6.28 13.80 -2.44
C VAL A 198 -7.02 14.03 -1.12
N GLY A 199 -6.37 13.80 0.02
CA GLY A 199 -6.93 14.07 1.34
C GLY A 199 -6.84 15.52 1.81
N GLY A 200 -6.32 16.40 0.97
CA GLY A 200 -6.08 17.81 1.23
C GLY A 200 -4.61 18.14 1.43
N THR A 201 -4.31 19.42 1.30
CA THR A 201 -2.99 20.01 1.56
C THR A 201 -3.15 21.15 2.55
N MET A 202 -2.26 21.26 3.52
CA MET A 202 -2.27 22.33 4.52
C MET A 202 -0.85 22.71 4.89
N GLU A 203 -0.62 23.98 5.14
CA GLU A 203 0.61 24.48 5.71
C GLU A 203 0.55 24.39 7.26
N VAL A 204 1.44 23.61 7.85
CA VAL A 204 1.57 23.47 9.31
C VAL A 204 3.03 23.67 9.67
N GLY A 205 3.31 24.59 10.58
CA GLY A 205 4.68 24.91 11.00
C GLY A 205 5.60 25.42 9.88
N GLY A 206 5.04 26.04 8.82
CA GLY A 206 5.81 26.52 7.65
C GLY A 206 6.17 25.44 6.62
N GLN A 207 5.63 24.24 6.77
CA GLN A 207 5.79 23.15 5.80
C GLN A 207 4.45 22.79 5.16
N LEU A 208 4.43 22.61 3.84
CA LEU A 208 3.27 22.12 3.12
C LEU A 208 3.14 20.61 3.33
N ILE A 209 2.08 20.21 4.01
CA ILE A 209 1.81 18.80 4.35
C ILE A 209 0.63 18.32 3.56
N GLU A 210 0.76 17.14 2.98
CA GLU A 210 -0.26 16.49 2.16
C GLU A 210 -0.82 15.25 2.87
N GLY A 211 -2.13 15.04 2.70
CA GLY A 211 -2.84 13.87 3.24
C GLY A 211 -3.45 14.11 4.62
N ALA A 212 -4.68 13.65 4.77
CA ALA A 212 -5.50 13.89 5.95
C ALA A 212 -4.84 13.43 7.27
N GLN A 213 -4.21 12.26 7.26
CA GLN A 213 -3.52 11.71 8.41
C GLN A 213 -2.26 12.49 8.76
N ASN A 214 -1.47 12.85 7.75
CA ASN A 214 -0.23 13.59 7.96
C ASN A 214 -0.52 14.99 8.49
N ILE A 215 -1.54 15.66 7.96
CA ILE A 215 -1.99 16.98 8.45
C ILE A 215 -2.45 16.86 9.91
N PHE A 216 -3.24 15.84 10.25
CA PHE A 216 -3.70 15.62 11.61
C PHE A 216 -2.54 15.43 12.60
N PHE A 217 -1.57 14.58 12.27
CA PHE A 217 -0.41 14.35 13.14
C PHE A 217 0.51 15.57 13.24
N ALA A 218 0.67 16.32 12.17
CA ALA A 218 1.43 17.56 12.20
C ALA A 218 0.78 18.61 13.08
N GLN A 219 -0.56 18.78 13.01
CA GLN A 219 -1.29 19.67 13.91
C GLN A 219 -1.26 19.19 15.36
N LEU A 220 -1.28 17.87 15.60
CA LEU A 220 -1.16 17.31 16.94
C LEU A 220 0.22 17.56 17.56
N ALA A 221 1.26 17.62 16.74
CA ALA A 221 2.62 17.91 17.17
C ALA A 221 2.92 19.41 17.30
N ASP A 222 2.10 20.29 16.71
CA ASP A 222 2.28 21.75 16.76
C ASP A 222 1.68 22.32 18.06
N PRO A 223 2.52 22.89 18.95
CA PRO A 223 2.03 23.49 20.22
C PRO A 223 1.13 24.72 19.99
N ASN A 224 1.15 25.32 18.81
CA ASN A 224 0.36 26.50 18.46
C ASN A 224 -1.01 26.15 17.85
N ALA A 225 -1.25 24.88 17.52
CA ALA A 225 -2.51 24.44 16.95
C ALA A 225 -3.62 24.43 18.02
N THR A 226 -4.57 25.34 17.93
CA THR A 226 -5.72 25.42 18.82
C THR A 226 -6.90 24.57 18.35
N GLU A 227 -7.00 24.31 17.07
CA GLU A 227 -8.10 23.54 16.44
C GLU A 227 -7.57 22.64 15.33
N PHE A 228 -8.20 21.47 15.17
CA PHE A 228 -7.91 20.58 14.07
C PHE A 228 -8.66 20.97 12.80
N ALA A 229 -8.01 20.91 11.65
CA ALA A 229 -8.64 21.22 10.37
C ALA A 229 -9.76 20.23 10.05
N VAL A 230 -10.98 20.75 9.89
CA VAL A 230 -12.16 19.94 9.52
C VAL A 230 -11.97 19.24 8.16
N SER A 231 -11.26 19.88 7.24
CA SER A 231 -10.92 19.28 5.93
C SER A 231 -10.14 17.98 6.05
N ALA A 232 -9.19 17.90 6.97
CA ALA A 232 -8.38 16.71 7.21
C ALA A 232 -9.14 15.67 8.07
N THR A 233 -9.76 16.09 9.17
CA THR A 233 -10.47 15.18 10.09
C THR A 233 -11.69 14.52 9.44
N ARG A 234 -12.24 15.09 8.37
CA ARG A 234 -13.34 14.55 7.58
C ARG A 234 -13.08 13.13 7.10
N PHE A 235 -11.87 12.82 6.68
CA PHE A 235 -11.47 11.49 6.19
C PHE A 235 -11.10 10.51 7.32
N MET A 236 -11.09 10.97 8.56
CA MET A 236 -10.82 10.15 9.75
C MET A 236 -12.09 9.83 10.54
N SER A 237 -13.26 10.26 10.03
CA SER A 237 -14.54 10.14 10.72
C SER A 237 -14.91 8.67 11.04
N GLY A 238 -15.30 8.43 12.29
CA GLY A 238 -15.76 7.13 12.77
C GLY A 238 -14.67 6.09 13.01
N LYS A 239 -13.40 6.37 12.73
CA LYS A 239 -12.31 5.40 12.91
C LYS A 239 -11.95 5.19 14.38
N PHE A 240 -11.87 6.26 15.16
CA PHE A 240 -11.60 6.18 16.59
C PHE A 240 -12.70 5.42 17.37
N PRO A 241 -14.00 5.72 17.20
CA PRO A 241 -15.06 4.91 17.78
C PRO A 241 -15.02 3.44 17.39
N LEU A 242 -14.67 3.15 16.12
CA LEU A 242 -14.53 1.77 15.67
C LEU A 242 -13.40 1.04 16.38
N MET A 243 -12.25 1.70 16.56
CA MET A 243 -11.11 1.11 17.29
C MET A 243 -11.42 0.91 18.77
N ILE A 244 -12.06 1.89 19.42
CA ILE A 244 -12.32 1.84 20.85
C ILE A 244 -13.43 0.83 21.19
N PHE A 245 -14.49 0.75 20.43
CA PHE A 245 -15.66 -0.07 20.72
C PHE A 245 -15.79 -1.30 19.80
N GLY A 246 -15.46 -1.16 18.51
CA GLY A 246 -15.62 -2.20 17.52
C GLY A 246 -14.62 -3.33 17.66
N LEU A 247 -13.34 -3.04 17.89
CA LEU A 247 -12.32 -4.09 18.06
C LEU A 247 -12.52 -4.93 19.33
N PRO A 248 -12.78 -4.34 20.52
CA PRO A 248 -13.12 -5.14 21.70
C PRO A 248 -14.41 -5.95 21.50
N GLY A 249 -15.41 -5.39 20.81
CA GLY A 249 -16.64 -6.11 20.47
C GLY A 249 -16.41 -7.31 19.57
N ALA A 250 -15.56 -7.14 18.54
CA ALA A 250 -15.17 -8.22 17.65
C ALA A 250 -14.37 -9.31 18.38
N ALA A 251 -13.42 -8.92 19.24
CA ALA A 251 -12.66 -9.86 20.07
C ALA A 251 -13.58 -10.65 21.01
N LEU A 252 -14.55 -10.00 21.62
CA LEU A 252 -15.54 -10.67 22.49
C LEU A 252 -16.44 -11.63 21.68
N ALA A 253 -16.84 -11.23 20.47
CA ALA A 253 -17.61 -12.12 19.59
C ALA A 253 -16.81 -13.36 19.20
N MET A 254 -15.55 -13.19 18.79
CA MET A 254 -14.66 -14.33 18.50
C MET A 254 -14.46 -15.25 19.71
N TYR A 255 -14.28 -14.69 20.90
CA TYR A 255 -14.16 -15.47 22.13
C TYR A 255 -15.41 -16.28 22.45
N LYS A 256 -16.61 -15.75 22.18
CA LYS A 256 -17.87 -16.45 22.42
C LYS A 256 -18.23 -17.50 21.37
N THR A 257 -17.63 -17.43 20.18
CA THR A 257 -17.91 -18.34 19.05
C THR A 257 -16.84 -19.40 18.86
N ALA A 258 -15.68 -19.25 19.52
CA ALA A 258 -14.62 -20.27 19.58
C ALA A 258 -14.92 -21.30 20.69
#